data_27c6f6e3c3c8c9971316e25498af7081
#
_entry.id   27c6f6e3c3c8c9971316e25498af7081
#
_cell.length_a   1.000
_cell.length_b   1.000
_cell.length_c   1.000
_cell.angle_alpha   90.00
_cell.angle_beta   90.00
_cell.angle_gamma   90.00
#
_symmetry.space_group_name_H-M   'P 1'
#
loop_
_entity.id
_entity.type
_entity.pdbx_description
1 polymer ?
#
loop_
_entity_poly.entity_id
_entity_poly.type
_entity_poly.pdbx_seq_one_letter_code
_entity_poly.pdbx_strand_id
1 'polypeptide(L)'
;MGRVHALWTQHGLGVADWALVSAGLADADPRVRAAALRVSEDLVAGPQRAEVIARWTQLAASEAVPEVQVQLALTMGEAKELSVDLAAAALAQRAAEHIAIQDAFLSGLAGRELEVFAAVLKQPAAYSKTLPAALLRCVFAERKPARVAQALAVVAGLPLRSQQVTLLGSLATHPTVTAKRPVKLEAEPPALAKLSKSKDAAM
;
A
#
# COMPACT_ATOMS: atom_id res chain seq x y z
N MET A 1 25.36 -8.20 15.60
CA MET A 1 25.92 -8.33 14.22
C MET A 1 25.94 -9.78 13.73
N GLY A 2 26.46 -10.77 14.46
CA GLY A 2 26.59 -12.17 13.98
C GLY A 2 25.32 -12.81 13.44
N ARG A 3 24.14 -12.60 14.10
CA ARG A 3 22.87 -13.23 13.67
C ARG A 3 22.39 -12.72 12.32
N VAL A 4 22.53 -11.41 12.03
CA VAL A 4 22.19 -10.85 10.71
C VAL A 4 23.09 -11.46 9.64
N HIS A 5 24.40 -11.54 9.87
CA HIS A 5 25.32 -12.17 8.91
C HIS A 5 25.03 -13.66 8.70
N ALA A 6 24.73 -14.41 9.78
CA ALA A 6 24.37 -15.81 9.66
C ALA A 6 23.11 -16.00 8.78
N LEU A 7 22.10 -15.17 8.96
CA LEU A 7 20.86 -15.20 8.16
C LEU A 7 21.14 -14.95 6.67
N TRP A 8 21.92 -13.91 6.35
CA TRP A 8 22.29 -13.60 4.97
C TRP A 8 23.20 -14.67 4.34
N THR A 9 24.11 -15.26 5.13
CA THR A 9 24.97 -16.36 4.65
C THR A 9 24.12 -17.59 4.28
N GLN A 10 23.19 -17.99 5.14
CA GLN A 10 22.31 -19.14 4.85
C GLN A 10 21.37 -18.86 3.67
N HIS A 11 20.87 -17.62 3.55
CA HIS A 11 20.11 -17.20 2.39
C HIS A 11 20.93 -17.27 1.10
N GLY A 12 22.15 -16.73 1.09
CA GLY A 12 23.05 -16.78 -0.06
C GLY A 12 23.50 -18.19 -0.48
N LEU A 13 23.51 -19.12 0.47
CA LEU A 13 23.77 -20.54 0.20
C LEU A 13 22.51 -21.33 -0.24
N GLY A 14 21.33 -20.68 -0.28
CA GLY A 14 20.07 -21.34 -0.65
C GLY A 14 19.55 -22.33 0.39
N VAL A 15 20.00 -22.24 1.65
CA VAL A 15 19.61 -23.15 2.75
C VAL A 15 18.74 -22.49 3.81
N ALA A 16 18.30 -21.25 3.57
CA ALA A 16 17.38 -20.56 4.48
C ALA A 16 15.99 -21.20 4.37
N ASP A 17 15.56 -21.86 5.42
CA ASP A 17 14.24 -22.47 5.53
C ASP A 17 13.28 -21.66 6.41
N TRP A 18 12.03 -22.12 6.49
CA TRP A 18 11.02 -21.47 7.33
C TRP A 18 11.36 -21.49 8.83
N ALA A 19 12.01 -22.53 9.33
CA ALA A 19 12.38 -22.61 10.74
C ALA A 19 13.38 -21.49 11.11
N LEU A 20 14.41 -21.30 10.28
CA LEU A 20 15.37 -20.21 10.44
C LEU A 20 14.71 -18.84 10.33
N VAL A 21 13.92 -18.64 9.27
CA VAL A 21 13.28 -17.34 9.00
C VAL A 21 12.27 -16.99 10.09
N SER A 22 11.42 -17.92 10.53
CA SER A 22 10.45 -17.70 11.58
C SER A 22 11.09 -17.35 12.93
N ALA A 23 12.22 -17.98 13.26
CA ALA A 23 13.02 -17.61 14.44
C ALA A 23 13.58 -16.19 14.32
N GLY A 24 14.09 -15.81 13.14
CA GLY A 24 14.57 -14.45 12.85
C GLY A 24 13.45 -13.39 12.94
N LEU A 25 12.24 -13.71 12.48
CA LEU A 25 11.06 -12.85 12.59
C LEU A 25 10.58 -12.64 14.04
N ALA A 26 11.01 -13.46 14.97
CA ALA A 26 10.71 -13.36 16.40
C ALA A 26 11.88 -12.81 17.22
N ASP A 27 13.00 -12.45 16.58
CA ASP A 27 14.21 -12.00 17.28
C ASP A 27 13.99 -10.68 18.05
N ALA A 28 14.63 -10.54 19.19
CA ALA A 28 14.58 -9.30 19.99
C ALA A 28 15.24 -8.10 19.27
N ASP A 29 16.28 -8.35 18.45
CA ASP A 29 16.98 -7.31 17.69
C ASP A 29 16.18 -6.94 16.43
N PRO A 30 15.72 -5.69 16.29
CA PRO A 30 14.94 -5.25 15.14
C PRO A 30 15.69 -5.41 13.81
N ARG A 31 17.02 -5.35 13.81
CA ARG A 31 17.82 -5.55 12.59
C ARG A 31 17.77 -7.00 12.12
N VAL A 32 17.67 -7.95 13.04
CA VAL A 32 17.49 -9.37 12.70
C VAL A 32 16.09 -9.58 12.14
N ARG A 33 15.05 -9.00 12.76
CA ARG A 33 13.67 -9.08 12.24
C ARG A 33 13.55 -8.49 10.84
N ALA A 34 14.14 -7.31 10.59
CA ALA A 34 14.14 -6.69 9.26
C ALA A 34 14.88 -7.56 8.22
N ALA A 35 16.02 -8.13 8.55
CA ALA A 35 16.73 -9.05 7.66
C ALA A 35 15.91 -10.34 7.40
N ALA A 36 15.26 -10.89 8.43
CA ALA A 36 14.40 -12.07 8.28
C ALA A 36 13.17 -11.79 7.39
N LEU A 37 12.59 -10.59 7.46
CA LEU A 37 11.53 -10.16 6.54
C LEU A 37 12.03 -10.21 5.10
N ARG A 38 13.17 -9.63 4.81
CA ARG A 38 13.72 -9.63 3.45
C ARG A 38 14.03 -11.05 2.94
N VAL A 39 14.62 -11.92 3.79
CA VAL A 39 14.90 -13.31 3.43
C VAL A 39 13.60 -14.10 3.23
N SER A 40 12.53 -13.78 3.95
CA SER A 40 11.24 -14.47 3.83
C SER A 40 10.55 -14.27 2.48
N GLU A 41 10.95 -13.28 1.69
CA GLU A 41 10.36 -13.01 0.37
C GLU A 41 10.56 -14.17 -0.61
N ASP A 42 11.67 -14.89 -0.54
CA ASP A 42 11.91 -16.07 -1.39
C ASP A 42 10.97 -17.23 -1.05
N LEU A 43 10.53 -17.31 0.21
CA LEU A 43 9.65 -18.38 0.67
C LEU A 43 8.18 -18.19 0.26
N VAL A 44 7.80 -16.96 -0.10
CA VAL A 44 6.41 -16.65 -0.49
C VAL A 44 6.02 -17.28 -1.84
N ALA A 45 6.99 -17.68 -2.65
CA ALA A 45 6.76 -18.43 -3.89
C ALA A 45 6.70 -19.95 -3.68
N GLY A 46 7.04 -20.42 -2.46
CA GLY A 46 7.19 -21.85 -2.11
C GLY A 46 6.00 -22.43 -1.35
N PRO A 47 6.16 -23.66 -0.87
CA PRO A 47 5.13 -24.39 -0.10
C PRO A 47 4.79 -23.72 1.25
N GLN A 48 5.68 -22.88 1.79
CA GLN A 48 5.49 -22.17 3.07
C GLN A 48 4.74 -20.84 2.92
N ARG A 49 4.21 -20.53 1.74
CA ARG A 49 3.51 -19.26 1.45
C ARG A 49 2.47 -18.88 2.51
N ALA A 50 1.65 -19.82 2.92
CA ALA A 50 0.57 -19.56 3.86
C ALA A 50 1.09 -19.13 5.24
N GLU A 51 2.10 -19.82 5.75
CA GLU A 51 2.73 -19.51 7.03
C GLU A 51 3.47 -18.16 6.99
N VAL A 52 4.17 -17.88 5.90
CA VAL A 52 4.87 -16.61 5.67
C VAL A 52 3.88 -15.46 5.69
N ILE A 53 2.80 -15.53 4.89
CA ILE A 53 1.77 -14.49 4.82
C ILE A 53 1.07 -14.30 6.17
N ALA A 54 0.73 -15.39 6.86
CA ALA A 54 0.13 -15.30 8.19
C ALA A 54 1.05 -14.56 9.17
N ARG A 55 2.36 -14.84 9.14
CA ARG A 55 3.33 -14.17 10.01
C ARG A 55 3.51 -12.69 9.65
N TRP A 56 3.58 -12.34 8.35
CA TRP A 56 3.64 -10.94 7.92
C TRP A 56 2.40 -10.16 8.38
N THR A 57 1.21 -10.74 8.21
CA THR A 57 -0.05 -10.10 8.64
C THR A 57 -0.09 -9.89 10.16
N GLN A 58 0.40 -10.87 10.95
CA GLN A 58 0.52 -10.73 12.39
C GLN A 58 1.48 -9.59 12.78
N LEU A 59 2.65 -9.53 12.14
CA LEU A 59 3.63 -8.47 12.37
C LEU A 59 3.07 -7.10 11.95
N ALA A 60 2.33 -7.02 10.84
CA ALA A 60 1.69 -5.79 10.42
C ALA A 60 0.73 -5.22 11.47
N ALA A 61 0.13 -6.06 12.30
CA ALA A 61 -0.73 -5.62 13.40
C ALA A 61 0.03 -5.24 14.69
N SER A 62 1.22 -5.81 14.93
CA SER A 62 1.89 -5.75 16.24
C SER A 62 3.28 -5.11 16.26
N GLU A 63 3.99 -5.04 15.11
CA GLU A 63 5.33 -4.44 15.07
C GLU A 63 5.27 -2.95 15.41
N ALA A 64 6.20 -2.50 16.27
CA ALA A 64 6.25 -1.13 16.77
C ALA A 64 7.50 -0.37 16.29
N VAL A 65 8.55 -1.07 15.83
CA VAL A 65 9.81 -0.45 15.44
C VAL A 65 9.70 0.07 14.00
N PRO A 66 9.84 1.39 13.75
CA PRO A 66 9.60 1.99 12.42
C PRO A 66 10.45 1.39 11.31
N GLU A 67 11.72 1.08 11.56
CA GLU A 67 12.62 0.49 10.56
C GLU A 67 12.15 -0.91 10.14
N VAL A 68 11.61 -1.69 11.07
CA VAL A 68 11.03 -3.02 10.77
C VAL A 68 9.70 -2.86 10.03
N GLN A 69 8.88 -1.86 10.39
CA GLN A 69 7.62 -1.55 9.71
C GLN A 69 7.85 -1.14 8.25
N VAL A 70 8.91 -0.36 7.95
CA VAL A 70 9.29 -0.01 6.57
C VAL A 70 9.64 -1.27 5.78
N GLN A 71 10.52 -2.14 6.34
CA GLN A 71 10.87 -3.39 5.66
C GLN A 71 9.66 -4.30 5.48
N LEU A 72 8.79 -4.40 6.49
CA LEU A 72 7.57 -5.19 6.42
C LEU A 72 6.63 -4.69 5.30
N ALA A 73 6.42 -3.37 5.19
CA ALA A 73 5.59 -2.79 4.15
C ALA A 73 6.13 -3.06 2.74
N LEU A 74 7.47 -3.02 2.54
CA LEU A 74 8.11 -3.42 1.30
C LEU A 74 7.91 -4.91 1.00
N THR A 75 8.22 -5.76 1.96
CA THR A 75 8.17 -7.22 1.86
C THR A 75 6.75 -7.73 1.55
N MET A 76 5.72 -7.15 2.18
CA MET A 76 4.33 -7.55 1.94
C MET A 76 3.88 -7.34 0.49
N GLY A 77 4.47 -6.40 -0.23
CA GLY A 77 4.23 -6.16 -1.65
C GLY A 77 4.54 -7.37 -2.55
N GLU A 78 5.45 -8.25 -2.13
CA GLU A 78 5.84 -9.45 -2.89
C GLU A 78 4.76 -10.54 -2.90
N ALA A 79 3.81 -10.51 -1.95
CA ALA A 79 2.71 -11.46 -1.95
C ALA A 79 1.77 -11.29 -3.14
N LYS A 80 1.63 -10.06 -3.67
CA LYS A 80 0.74 -9.69 -4.79
C LYS A 80 -0.71 -10.17 -4.57
N GLU A 81 -1.19 -10.00 -3.35
CA GLU A 81 -2.49 -10.48 -2.89
C GLU A 81 -3.22 -9.36 -2.14
N LEU A 82 -4.48 -9.09 -2.52
CA LEU A 82 -5.26 -7.97 -1.98
C LEU A 82 -5.41 -8.03 -0.46
N SER A 83 -5.56 -9.21 0.13
CA SER A 83 -5.66 -9.38 1.59
C SER A 83 -4.40 -8.91 2.31
N VAL A 84 -3.24 -9.18 1.74
CA VAL A 84 -1.93 -8.76 2.25
C VAL A 84 -1.72 -7.26 2.01
N ASP A 85 -2.09 -6.76 0.84
CA ASP A 85 -2.07 -5.33 0.52
C ASP A 85 -2.93 -4.52 1.51
N LEU A 86 -4.09 -5.05 1.92
CA LEU A 86 -4.95 -4.40 2.92
C LEU A 86 -4.35 -4.44 4.34
N ALA A 87 -3.66 -5.50 4.71
CA ALA A 87 -2.94 -5.55 5.99
C ALA A 87 -1.76 -4.55 6.00
N ALA A 88 -1.02 -4.42 4.90
CA ALA A 88 0.02 -3.42 4.73
C ALA A 88 -0.55 -1.98 4.71
N ALA A 89 -1.71 -1.75 4.11
CA ALA A 89 -2.43 -0.49 4.16
C ALA A 89 -2.83 -0.11 5.59
N ALA A 90 -3.31 -1.07 6.38
CA ALA A 90 -3.64 -0.85 7.78
C ALA A 90 -2.40 -0.49 8.62
N LEU A 91 -1.25 -1.13 8.36
CA LEU A 91 0.04 -0.74 8.94
C LEU A 91 0.39 0.71 8.58
N ALA A 92 0.34 1.08 7.30
CA ALA A 92 0.66 2.42 6.83
C ALA A 92 -0.29 3.49 7.40
N GLN A 93 -1.58 3.17 7.58
CA GLN A 93 -2.55 4.07 8.23
C GLN A 93 -2.26 4.25 9.73
N ARG A 94 -1.88 3.18 10.43
CA ARG A 94 -1.53 3.25 11.87
C ARG A 94 -0.27 4.06 12.09
N ALA A 95 0.70 3.95 11.20
CA ALA A 95 1.97 4.65 11.24
C ALA A 95 1.98 5.92 10.35
N ALA A 96 0.87 6.64 10.26
CA ALA A 96 0.68 7.76 9.32
C ALA A 96 1.66 8.95 9.51
N GLU A 97 2.27 9.08 10.67
CA GLU A 97 3.34 10.04 10.97
C GLU A 97 4.70 9.67 10.37
N HIS A 98 4.89 8.42 9.99
CA HIS A 98 6.11 7.90 9.37
C HIS A 98 5.92 7.75 7.86
N ILE A 99 6.17 8.82 7.11
CA ILE A 99 5.97 8.85 5.64
C ILE A 99 6.68 7.70 4.91
N ALA A 100 7.86 7.28 5.39
CA ALA A 100 8.62 6.19 4.78
C ALA A 100 7.86 4.85 4.77
N ILE A 101 6.97 4.60 5.74
CA ILE A 101 6.16 3.37 5.79
C ILE A 101 5.08 3.43 4.72
N GLN A 102 4.44 4.60 4.53
CA GLN A 102 3.48 4.81 3.46
C GLN A 102 4.13 4.67 2.09
N ASP A 103 5.31 5.27 1.89
CA ASP A 103 6.05 5.19 0.63
C ASP A 103 6.48 3.75 0.32
N ALA A 104 6.95 3.02 1.33
CA ALA A 104 7.29 1.60 1.23
C ALA A 104 6.08 0.77 0.78
N PHE A 105 4.93 0.97 1.41
CA PHE A 105 3.67 0.32 1.03
C PHE A 105 3.28 0.63 -0.42
N LEU A 106 3.26 1.91 -0.81
CA LEU A 106 2.88 2.32 -2.16
C LEU A 106 3.81 1.74 -3.22
N SER A 107 5.12 1.66 -2.95
CA SER A 107 6.10 1.10 -3.88
C SER A 107 5.89 -0.39 -4.15
N GLY A 108 5.35 -1.14 -3.18
CA GLY A 108 5.04 -2.57 -3.32
C GLY A 108 3.78 -2.87 -4.14
N LEU A 109 2.93 -1.88 -4.41
CA LEU A 109 1.64 -2.12 -5.08
C LEU A 109 1.74 -2.36 -6.60
N ALA A 110 2.65 -1.70 -7.28
CA ALA A 110 2.96 -1.86 -8.73
C ALA A 110 1.79 -2.35 -9.61
N GLY A 111 0.84 -1.47 -9.88
CA GLY A 111 -0.33 -1.74 -10.75
C GLY A 111 -1.58 -2.25 -10.01
N ARG A 112 -1.54 -2.43 -8.68
CA ARG A 112 -2.68 -2.82 -7.83
C ARG A 112 -3.29 -1.64 -7.05
N GLU A 113 -2.81 -0.43 -7.28
CA GLU A 113 -3.19 0.79 -6.53
C GLU A 113 -4.69 1.08 -6.60
N LEU A 114 -5.33 0.85 -7.75
CA LEU A 114 -6.76 1.09 -7.94
C LEU A 114 -7.62 0.12 -7.12
N GLU A 115 -7.26 -1.15 -7.14
CA GLU A 115 -7.95 -2.22 -6.43
C GLU A 115 -7.86 -2.01 -4.91
N VAL A 116 -6.66 -1.65 -4.44
CA VAL A 116 -6.41 -1.31 -3.03
C VAL A 116 -7.13 -0.03 -2.64
N PHE A 117 -7.09 1.01 -3.49
CA PHE A 117 -7.84 2.25 -3.29
C PHE A 117 -9.32 1.99 -3.07
N ALA A 118 -9.94 1.22 -3.97
CA ALA A 118 -11.36 0.89 -3.88
C ALA A 118 -11.68 0.07 -2.61
N ALA A 119 -10.80 -0.83 -2.20
CA ALA A 119 -10.99 -1.67 -1.03
C ALA A 119 -10.79 -0.90 0.29
N VAL A 120 -9.77 -0.05 0.37
CA VAL A 120 -9.48 0.82 1.54
C VAL A 120 -10.65 1.77 1.81
N LEU A 121 -11.26 2.34 0.77
CA LEU A 121 -12.42 3.24 0.90
C LEU A 121 -13.69 2.58 1.42
N LYS A 122 -13.78 1.26 1.43
CA LYS A 122 -14.87 0.53 2.09
C LYS A 122 -14.70 0.42 3.61
N GLN A 123 -13.55 0.81 4.16
CA GLN A 123 -13.25 0.74 5.58
C GLN A 123 -13.51 2.11 6.23
N PRO A 124 -14.29 2.20 7.33
CA PRO A 124 -14.65 3.49 7.94
C PRO A 124 -13.46 4.37 8.34
N ALA A 125 -12.36 3.75 8.79
CA ALA A 125 -11.15 4.47 9.21
C ALA A 125 -10.33 5.07 8.05
N ALA A 126 -10.58 4.68 6.80
CA ALA A 126 -9.78 5.09 5.63
C ALA A 126 -9.86 6.61 5.38
N TYR A 127 -10.99 7.23 5.70
CA TYR A 127 -11.25 8.63 5.39
C TYR A 127 -10.52 9.64 6.30
N SER A 128 -10.05 9.21 7.45
CA SER A 128 -9.33 10.08 8.39
C SER A 128 -7.83 10.19 8.10
N LYS A 129 -7.32 9.49 7.09
CA LYS A 129 -5.89 9.33 6.81
C LYS A 129 -5.52 9.83 5.41
N THR A 130 -4.25 10.12 5.23
CA THR A 130 -3.69 10.59 3.95
C THR A 130 -3.58 9.49 2.88
N LEU A 131 -3.64 8.23 3.30
CA LEU A 131 -3.41 7.07 2.44
C LEU A 131 -4.36 6.97 1.23
N PRO A 132 -5.70 7.16 1.36
CA PRO A 132 -6.58 7.16 0.19
C PRO A 132 -6.22 8.21 -0.85
N ALA A 133 -5.81 9.39 -0.42
CA ALA A 133 -5.36 10.45 -1.33
C ALA A 133 -4.04 10.07 -2.04
N ALA A 134 -3.12 9.42 -1.33
CA ALA A 134 -1.85 8.94 -1.90
C ALA A 134 -2.10 7.84 -2.95
N LEU A 135 -2.96 6.87 -2.65
CA LEU A 135 -3.37 5.82 -3.60
C LEU A 135 -4.01 6.41 -4.86
N LEU A 136 -4.94 7.36 -4.69
CA LEU A 136 -5.57 8.05 -5.81
C LEU A 136 -4.54 8.75 -6.70
N ARG A 137 -3.57 9.46 -6.11
CA ARG A 137 -2.47 10.09 -6.85
C ARG A 137 -1.63 9.08 -7.63
N CYS A 138 -1.33 7.90 -7.04
CA CYS A 138 -0.61 6.83 -7.73
C CYS A 138 -1.38 6.35 -8.97
N VAL A 139 -2.70 6.09 -8.85
CA VAL A 139 -3.54 5.72 -10.00
C VAL A 139 -3.50 6.77 -11.10
N PHE A 140 -3.57 8.06 -10.75
CA PHE A 140 -3.48 9.15 -11.73
C PHE A 140 -2.08 9.27 -12.34
N ALA A 141 -1.03 9.00 -11.57
CA ALA A 141 0.35 9.01 -12.04
C ALA A 141 0.64 7.90 -13.06
N GLU A 142 -0.10 6.78 -13.05
CA GLU A 142 -0.02 5.75 -14.10
C GLU A 142 -0.41 6.27 -15.48
N ARG A 143 -1.22 7.33 -15.55
CA ARG A 143 -1.71 7.97 -16.79
C ARG A 143 -2.46 7.01 -17.74
N LYS A 144 -3.10 5.98 -17.19
CA LYS A 144 -3.93 5.00 -17.93
C LYS A 144 -5.38 5.47 -17.93
N PRO A 145 -5.96 5.88 -19.09
CA PRO A 145 -7.29 6.51 -19.15
C PRO A 145 -8.40 5.67 -18.51
N ALA A 146 -8.42 4.36 -18.75
CA ALA A 146 -9.42 3.46 -18.17
C ALA A 146 -9.34 3.40 -16.63
N ARG A 147 -8.12 3.32 -16.06
CA ARG A 147 -7.94 3.27 -14.60
C ARG A 147 -8.28 4.61 -13.94
N VAL A 148 -7.95 5.71 -14.60
CA VAL A 148 -8.37 7.05 -14.15
C VAL A 148 -9.90 7.18 -14.14
N ALA A 149 -10.59 6.72 -15.20
CA ALA A 149 -12.05 6.73 -15.24
C ALA A 149 -12.68 5.85 -14.14
N GLN A 150 -12.10 4.67 -13.88
CA GLN A 150 -12.53 3.78 -12.79
C GLN A 150 -12.31 4.42 -11.41
N ALA A 151 -11.17 5.07 -11.18
CA ALA A 151 -10.91 5.77 -9.92
C ALA A 151 -11.91 6.92 -9.68
N LEU A 152 -12.24 7.69 -10.73
CA LEU A 152 -13.28 8.72 -10.66
C LEU A 152 -14.66 8.13 -10.35
N ALA A 153 -14.97 6.95 -10.89
CA ALA A 153 -16.24 6.26 -10.58
C ALA A 153 -16.30 5.81 -9.10
N VAL A 154 -15.18 5.33 -8.56
CA VAL A 154 -15.07 5.00 -7.12
C VAL A 154 -15.31 6.25 -6.27
N VAL A 155 -14.66 7.36 -6.58
CA VAL A 155 -14.85 8.64 -5.84
C VAL A 155 -16.29 9.12 -5.95
N ALA A 156 -16.91 9.10 -7.14
CA ALA A 156 -18.28 9.52 -7.36
C ALA A 156 -19.33 8.62 -6.66
N GLY A 157 -18.93 7.40 -6.29
CA GLY A 157 -19.75 6.45 -5.52
C GLY A 157 -19.71 6.69 -4.01
N LEU A 158 -18.82 7.53 -3.49
CA LEU A 158 -18.73 7.80 -2.06
C LEU A 158 -19.96 8.52 -1.53
N PRO A 159 -20.43 8.16 -0.32
CA PRO A 159 -21.69 8.67 0.22
C PRO A 159 -21.60 10.15 0.65
N LEU A 160 -20.43 10.61 1.06
CA LEU A 160 -20.24 11.99 1.59
C LEU A 160 -19.52 12.87 0.59
N ARG A 161 -20.13 14.01 0.27
CA ARG A 161 -19.54 15.01 -0.62
C ARG A 161 -18.18 15.53 -0.13
N SER A 162 -18.05 15.73 1.16
CA SER A 162 -16.77 16.16 1.78
C SER A 162 -15.61 15.21 1.47
N GLN A 163 -15.87 13.89 1.45
CA GLN A 163 -14.87 12.88 1.09
C GLN A 163 -14.47 13.00 -0.39
N GLN A 164 -15.45 13.18 -1.28
CA GLN A 164 -15.19 13.39 -2.71
C GLN A 164 -14.33 14.63 -2.94
N VAL A 165 -14.69 15.76 -2.30
CA VAL A 165 -13.94 17.02 -2.40
C VAL A 165 -12.52 16.88 -1.86
N THR A 166 -12.33 16.23 -0.72
CA THR A 166 -11.01 16.01 -0.13
C THR A 166 -10.11 15.20 -1.07
N LEU A 167 -10.63 14.12 -1.63
CA LEU A 167 -9.85 13.24 -2.52
C LEU A 167 -9.50 13.96 -3.84
N LEU A 168 -10.48 14.61 -4.47
CA LEU A 168 -10.23 15.35 -5.72
C LEU A 168 -9.34 16.57 -5.50
N GLY A 169 -9.51 17.29 -4.38
CA GLY A 169 -8.65 18.41 -4.01
C GLY A 169 -7.19 17.99 -3.84
N SER A 170 -6.94 16.77 -3.37
CA SER A 170 -5.57 16.23 -3.25
C SER A 170 -4.86 16.06 -4.60
N LEU A 171 -5.61 15.93 -5.70
CA LEU A 171 -5.04 15.86 -7.05
C LEU A 171 -4.63 17.25 -7.56
N ALA A 172 -5.42 18.29 -7.25
CA ALA A 172 -5.20 19.64 -7.76
C ALA A 172 -3.86 20.25 -7.29
N THR A 173 -3.37 19.82 -6.14
CA THR A 173 -2.13 20.33 -5.53
C THR A 173 -0.90 19.48 -5.84
N HIS A 174 -1.05 18.34 -6.53
CA HIS A 174 0.05 17.41 -6.74
C HIS A 174 0.75 17.62 -8.08
N PRO A 175 2.10 17.83 -8.12
CA PRO A 175 2.85 18.15 -9.33
C PRO A 175 2.71 17.12 -10.47
N THR A 176 2.61 15.84 -10.14
CA THR A 176 2.52 14.76 -11.14
C THR A 176 1.16 14.73 -11.86
N VAL A 177 0.10 15.23 -11.21
CA VAL A 177 -1.25 15.28 -11.78
C VAL A 177 -1.45 16.57 -12.58
N THR A 178 -0.85 17.67 -12.14
CA THR A 178 -0.89 18.98 -12.81
C THR A 178 0.14 19.13 -13.92
N ALA A 179 0.88 18.06 -14.25
CA ALA A 179 1.93 18.10 -15.25
C ALA A 179 1.42 18.54 -16.63
N LYS A 180 2.31 19.13 -17.44
CA LYS A 180 2.06 19.70 -18.79
C LYS A 180 1.47 18.71 -19.82
N ARG A 181 1.31 17.44 -19.47
CA ARG A 181 0.75 16.39 -20.33
C ARG A 181 -0.55 15.85 -19.73
N PRO A 182 -1.72 16.32 -20.15
CA PRO A 182 -3.01 15.82 -19.63
C PRO A 182 -3.21 14.34 -19.99
N VAL A 183 -3.96 13.61 -19.17
CA VAL A 183 -4.49 12.31 -19.53
C VAL A 183 -5.67 12.54 -20.46
N LYS A 184 -5.56 12.09 -21.72
CA LYS A 184 -6.68 12.15 -22.67
C LYS A 184 -7.59 10.95 -22.39
N LEU A 185 -8.82 11.24 -22.02
CA LEU A 185 -9.89 10.24 -21.89
C LEU A 185 -10.57 10.10 -23.25
N GLU A 186 -10.96 8.88 -23.62
CA GLU A 186 -11.67 8.60 -24.90
C GLU A 186 -13.07 9.23 -24.92
N ALA A 187 -13.72 9.32 -23.75
CA ALA A 187 -15.00 9.98 -23.55
C ALA A 187 -15.05 10.59 -22.16
N GLU A 188 -15.97 11.53 -21.92
CA GLU A 188 -16.22 12.05 -20.59
C GLU A 188 -16.77 10.95 -19.69
N PRO A 189 -16.07 10.57 -18.59
CA PRO A 189 -16.59 9.56 -17.68
C PRO A 189 -17.92 10.00 -17.06
N PRO A 190 -18.96 9.13 -17.00
CA PRO A 190 -20.23 9.45 -16.35
C PRO A 190 -20.07 9.95 -14.90
N ALA A 191 -18.99 9.54 -14.25
CA ALA A 191 -18.63 9.99 -12.91
C ALA A 191 -18.38 11.51 -12.84
N LEU A 192 -17.78 12.13 -13.86
CA LEU A 192 -17.55 13.60 -13.90
C LEU A 192 -18.86 14.36 -13.95
N ALA A 193 -19.82 13.92 -14.77
CA ALA A 193 -21.15 14.50 -14.83
C ALA A 193 -21.90 14.40 -13.48
N LYS A 194 -21.72 13.29 -12.75
CA LYS A 194 -22.28 13.11 -11.41
C LYS A 194 -21.60 14.04 -10.39
N LEU A 195 -20.29 14.16 -10.44
CA LEU A 195 -19.50 15.02 -9.54
C LEU A 195 -19.79 16.52 -9.77
N SER A 196 -19.99 16.94 -11.03
CA SER A 196 -20.24 18.35 -11.39
C SER A 196 -21.66 18.80 -11.08
N LYS A 197 -22.67 17.93 -11.15
CA LYS A 197 -24.08 18.24 -10.90
C LYS A 197 -24.47 18.36 -9.42
N SER A 198 -23.58 18.02 -8.51
CA SER A 198 -23.82 18.11 -7.07
C SER A 198 -23.84 19.59 -6.66
N LYS A 199 -25.03 20.12 -6.33
CA LYS A 199 -25.33 21.54 -6.08
C LYS A 199 -24.76 22.17 -4.80
N ASP A 200 -23.89 21.51 -4.08
CA ASP A 200 -23.19 22.09 -2.93
C ASP A 200 -21.86 22.76 -3.35
N ALA A 201 -21.91 23.57 -4.39
CA ALA A 201 -20.86 24.51 -4.73
C ALA A 201 -21.20 25.86 -4.04
N ALA A 202 -21.18 25.87 -2.73
CA ALA A 202 -21.22 27.10 -1.95
C ALA A 202 -20.47 26.85 -0.64
N MET A 203 -19.21 27.12 -0.65
CA MET A 203 -18.41 27.96 0.24
C MET A 203 -16.94 27.82 -0.12
#